data_cf3f8fb7964922e5c6e8829db94c6857
#
_entry.id   cf3f8fb7964922e5c6e8829db94c6857
#
_cell.length_a   1.000
_cell.length_b   1.000
_cell.length_c   1.000
_cell.angle_alpha   90.00
_cell.angle_beta   90.00
_cell.angle_gamma   90.00
#
_symmetry.space_group_name_H-M   'P 1'
#
loop_
_entity.id
_entity.type
_entity.pdbx_description
1 polymer ?
#
loop_
_entity_poly.entity_id
_entity_poly.type
_entity_poly.pdbx_seq_one_letter_code
_entity_poly.pdbx_strand_id
1 'polypeptide(L)'
;VDWRTSLDKRIWSIVWVLALWGILQWQALTHLNAWLAPDRELATSSNAAYADSLLGFVQGMLTASTSLWYLYALVVYFTLCKLLSRWKLPMLGLLALASIAINFLPLPWWGMNSVVRNMIYYSLGAWYGAALMTWMKNLSLRRSWLTTGAFAAVSVVLWFANVPLQLSLLSIVLIMKLFYSFEQRYAVHPDNLLNVIGSNTIAIYTTHRILIEAFSLFLIGEMNAAYWPVWAELTLILVYPFASLLICTLAGLGVRKLSTALFGDIFFSPPSALTLSPTTR
;
A
#
# COMPACT_ATOMS: atom_id res chain seq x y z
N VAL A 1 5.16 -21.13 12.72
CA VAL A 1 6.40 -20.39 12.42
C VAL A 1 6.89 -19.75 13.72
N ASP A 2 8.14 -20.02 14.10
CA ASP A 2 8.77 -19.49 15.32
C ASP A 2 8.78 -17.93 15.33
N TRP A 3 8.69 -17.34 16.55
CA TRP A 3 8.71 -15.90 16.72
C TRP A 3 10.00 -15.26 16.21
N ARG A 4 11.17 -15.90 16.47
CA ARG A 4 12.47 -15.39 16.03
C ARG A 4 12.53 -15.27 14.51
N THR A 5 12.16 -16.32 13.79
CA THR A 5 12.13 -16.33 12.33
C THR A 5 11.13 -15.30 11.76
N SER A 6 10.00 -15.10 12.44
CA SER A 6 9.00 -14.11 12.03
C SER A 6 9.45 -12.69 12.25
N LEU A 7 10.11 -12.43 13.41
CA LEU A 7 10.66 -11.11 13.72
C LEU A 7 11.73 -10.72 12.70
N ASP A 8 12.65 -11.62 12.42
CA ASP A 8 13.77 -11.35 11.54
C ASP A 8 13.35 -11.19 10.07
N LYS A 9 12.68 -12.21 9.52
CA LYS A 9 12.38 -12.24 8.09
C LYS A 9 11.22 -11.34 7.64
N ARG A 10 10.30 -10.99 8.54
CA ARG A 10 9.11 -10.20 8.16
C ARG A 10 9.07 -8.84 8.81
N ILE A 11 9.17 -8.78 10.14
CA ILE A 11 9.04 -7.50 10.85
C ILE A 11 10.27 -6.66 10.63
N TRP A 12 11.46 -7.20 10.95
CA TRP A 12 12.73 -6.46 10.86
C TRP A 12 13.03 -5.99 9.44
N SER A 13 12.82 -6.86 8.43
CA SER A 13 13.01 -6.47 7.03
C SER A 13 12.11 -5.31 6.61
N ILE A 14 10.84 -5.31 7.05
CA ILE A 14 9.92 -4.21 6.72
C ILE A 14 10.28 -2.95 7.50
N VAL A 15 10.63 -3.06 8.78
CA VAL A 15 11.08 -1.92 9.60
C VAL A 15 12.35 -1.29 9.02
N TRP A 16 13.29 -2.10 8.57
CA TRP A 16 14.51 -1.62 7.89
C TRP A 16 14.16 -0.79 6.64
N VAL A 17 13.35 -1.34 5.76
CA VAL A 17 12.92 -0.66 4.53
C VAL A 17 12.14 0.62 4.87
N LEU A 18 11.24 0.56 5.85
CA LEU A 18 10.47 1.71 6.30
C LEU A 18 11.37 2.85 6.81
N ALA A 19 12.34 2.54 7.67
CA ALA A 19 13.26 3.53 8.23
C ALA A 19 14.17 4.14 7.15
N LEU A 20 14.82 3.29 6.33
CA LEU A 20 15.72 3.73 5.29
C LEU A 20 15.01 4.58 4.23
N TRP A 21 13.90 4.07 3.67
CA TRP A 21 13.13 4.79 2.67
C TRP A 21 12.36 5.98 3.24
N GLY A 22 12.00 5.96 4.51
CA GLY A 22 11.47 7.12 5.21
C GLY A 22 12.45 8.29 5.18
N ILE A 23 13.71 8.05 5.54
CA ILE A 23 14.78 9.05 5.51
C ILE A 23 15.04 9.50 4.06
N LEU A 24 15.16 8.55 3.12
CA LEU A 24 15.40 8.89 1.71
C LEU A 24 14.26 9.74 1.11
N GLN A 25 13.01 9.40 1.40
CA GLN A 25 11.87 10.19 0.94
C GLN A 25 11.85 11.58 1.58
N TRP A 26 12.10 11.69 2.88
CA TRP A 26 12.17 12.98 3.55
C TRP A 26 13.22 13.89 2.92
N GLN A 27 14.44 13.41 2.73
CA GLN A 27 15.50 14.18 2.09
C GLN A 27 15.17 14.52 0.63
N ALA A 28 14.77 13.52 -0.15
CA ALA A 28 14.46 13.72 -1.56
C ALA A 28 13.31 14.71 -1.78
N LEU A 29 12.22 14.61 -1.02
CA LEU A 29 11.06 15.47 -1.20
C LEU A 29 11.28 16.89 -0.67
N THR A 30 12.05 17.04 0.41
CA THR A 30 12.45 18.37 0.91
C THR A 30 13.27 19.11 -0.14
N HIS A 31 14.30 18.48 -0.70
CA HIS A 31 15.13 19.09 -1.73
C HIS A 31 14.38 19.31 -3.05
N LEU A 32 13.55 18.35 -3.46
CA LEU A 32 12.76 18.46 -4.69
C LEU A 32 11.79 19.65 -4.63
N ASN A 33 11.09 19.82 -3.52
CA ASN A 33 10.18 20.95 -3.33
C ASN A 33 10.94 22.29 -3.29
N ALA A 34 12.07 22.36 -2.58
CA ALA A 34 12.91 23.56 -2.54
C ALA A 34 13.43 23.97 -3.92
N TRP A 35 13.66 22.99 -4.80
CA TRP A 35 14.17 23.25 -6.16
C TRP A 35 13.07 23.58 -7.17
N LEU A 36 11.95 22.82 -7.18
CA LEU A 36 10.90 22.95 -8.19
C LEU A 36 9.77 23.90 -7.80
N ALA A 37 9.55 24.12 -6.51
CA ALA A 37 8.47 24.95 -6.01
C ALA A 37 8.86 25.69 -4.71
N PRO A 38 9.86 26.60 -4.78
CA PRO A 38 10.40 27.29 -3.60
C PRO A 38 9.35 28.12 -2.85
N ASP A 39 8.33 28.62 -3.56
CA ASP A 39 7.27 29.45 -3.00
C ASP A 39 6.07 28.66 -2.48
N ARG A 40 6.12 27.32 -2.58
CA ARG A 40 5.04 26.47 -2.10
C ARG A 40 5.11 26.32 -0.59
N GLU A 41 4.10 26.81 0.11
CA GLU A 41 3.89 26.46 1.51
C GLU A 41 3.60 24.97 1.62
N LEU A 42 4.58 24.22 2.10
CA LEU A 42 4.39 22.80 2.41
C LEU A 42 3.48 22.70 3.63
N ALA A 43 2.40 21.94 3.53
CA ALA A 43 1.59 21.57 4.68
C ALA A 43 2.44 20.67 5.60
N THR A 44 3.34 21.28 6.34
CA THR A 44 4.45 20.66 7.08
C THR A 44 3.97 19.75 8.21
N SER A 45 2.75 19.95 8.68
CA SER A 45 2.32 19.36 9.96
C SER A 45 1.79 17.93 9.90
N SER A 46 1.52 17.38 8.73
CA SER A 46 0.77 16.10 8.65
C SER A 46 1.51 14.94 8.01
N ASN A 47 2.64 15.18 7.34
CA ASN A 47 3.37 14.12 6.65
C ASN A 47 4.87 14.16 6.97
N ALA A 48 5.40 13.06 7.49
CA ALA A 48 6.82 12.92 7.83
C ALA A 48 7.78 13.27 6.68
N ALA A 49 7.35 13.05 5.43
CA ALA A 49 8.16 13.35 4.24
C ALA A 49 8.41 14.85 4.01
N TYR A 50 7.64 15.72 4.66
CA TYR A 50 7.76 17.20 4.58
C TYR A 50 8.05 17.83 5.92
N ALA A 51 8.46 17.04 6.90
CA ALA A 51 8.79 17.56 8.23
C ALA A 51 9.97 18.54 8.15
N ASP A 52 9.85 19.66 8.83
CA ASP A 52 10.86 20.72 8.94
C ASP A 52 11.96 20.39 9.97
N SER A 53 11.71 19.39 10.80
CA SER A 53 12.59 18.98 11.88
C SER A 53 12.68 17.46 12.00
N LEU A 54 13.79 16.96 12.56
CA LEU A 54 13.96 15.54 12.87
C LEU A 54 12.87 15.03 13.83
N LEU A 55 12.47 15.86 14.80
CA LEU A 55 11.41 15.48 15.74
C LEU A 55 10.07 15.32 15.03
N GLY A 56 9.71 16.25 14.15
CA GLY A 56 8.51 16.17 13.33
C GLY A 56 8.52 14.95 12.41
N PHE A 57 9.67 14.66 11.80
CA PHE A 57 9.86 13.44 11.00
C PHE A 57 9.61 12.17 11.81
N VAL A 58 10.26 12.03 12.98
CA VAL A 58 10.09 10.85 13.85
C VAL A 58 8.64 10.72 14.32
N GLN A 59 8.01 11.81 14.74
CA GLN A 59 6.61 11.84 15.14
C GLN A 59 5.69 11.39 14.00
N GLY A 60 5.89 11.91 12.79
CA GLY A 60 5.14 11.49 11.60
C GLY A 60 5.32 10.02 11.26
N MET A 61 6.53 9.48 11.39
CA MET A 61 6.80 8.06 11.20
C MET A 61 6.09 7.19 12.24
N LEU A 62 6.09 7.59 13.52
CA LEU A 62 5.43 6.85 14.61
C LEU A 62 3.91 6.88 14.53
N THR A 63 3.34 7.96 13.99
CA THR A 63 1.89 8.10 13.79
C THR A 63 1.40 7.60 12.43
N ALA A 64 2.25 6.88 11.69
CA ALA A 64 1.99 6.42 10.32
C ALA A 64 1.63 7.56 9.34
N SER A 65 1.91 8.82 9.71
CA SER A 65 1.70 10.01 8.88
C SER A 65 2.82 10.17 7.84
N THR A 66 2.96 9.19 6.99
CA THR A 66 3.99 9.07 5.95
C THR A 66 3.39 8.40 4.72
N SER A 67 3.94 8.69 3.54
CA SER A 67 3.58 7.99 2.31
C SER A 67 3.89 6.47 2.36
N LEU A 68 4.74 6.06 3.29
CA LEU A 68 5.06 4.65 3.57
C LEU A 68 4.17 4.01 4.65
N TRP A 69 3.03 4.63 4.99
CA TRP A 69 2.10 4.17 6.02
C TRP A 69 1.74 2.67 5.89
N TYR A 70 1.69 2.16 4.66
CA TYR A 70 1.36 0.75 4.42
C TYR A 70 2.45 -0.22 4.92
N LEU A 71 3.73 0.14 4.83
CA LEU A 71 4.82 -0.66 5.43
C LEU A 71 4.70 -0.68 6.95
N TYR A 72 4.42 0.48 7.56
CA TYR A 72 4.13 0.58 8.99
C TYR A 72 2.95 -0.32 9.36
N ALA A 73 1.85 -0.23 8.60
CA ALA A 73 0.66 -1.04 8.78
C ALA A 73 0.96 -2.54 8.71
N LEU A 74 1.78 -2.99 7.76
CA LEU A 74 2.17 -4.41 7.63
C LEU A 74 2.87 -4.92 8.89
N VAL A 75 3.76 -4.13 9.50
CA VAL A 75 4.43 -4.49 10.76
C VAL A 75 3.40 -4.67 11.88
N VAL A 76 2.50 -3.70 12.03
CA VAL A 76 1.43 -3.71 13.05
C VAL A 76 0.49 -4.90 12.81
N TYR A 77 0.00 -5.07 11.59
CA TYR A 77 -0.95 -6.13 11.23
C TYR A 77 -0.37 -7.52 11.45
N PHE A 78 0.87 -7.74 10.97
CA PHE A 78 1.52 -9.02 11.16
C PHE A 78 1.70 -9.36 12.64
N THR A 79 2.17 -8.40 13.43
CA THR A 79 2.39 -8.57 14.87
C THR A 79 1.08 -8.88 15.59
N LEU A 80 0.04 -8.08 15.36
CA LEU A 80 -1.27 -8.25 16.00
C LEU A 80 -1.96 -9.55 15.55
N CYS A 81 -1.94 -9.88 14.26
CA CYS A 81 -2.50 -11.13 13.76
C CYS A 81 -1.83 -12.36 14.39
N LYS A 82 -0.52 -12.30 14.61
CA LYS A 82 0.22 -13.38 15.26
C LYS A 82 -0.08 -13.49 16.75
N LEU A 83 -0.12 -12.36 17.47
CA LEU A 83 -0.45 -12.30 18.89
C LEU A 83 -1.89 -12.78 19.16
N LEU A 84 -2.82 -12.34 18.33
CA LEU A 84 -4.26 -12.58 18.51
C LEU A 84 -4.77 -13.82 17.75
N SER A 85 -3.84 -14.67 17.28
CA SER A 85 -4.16 -15.86 16.48
C SER A 85 -5.10 -16.88 17.17
N ARG A 86 -5.21 -16.83 18.50
CA ARG A 86 -6.15 -17.67 19.28
C ARG A 86 -7.60 -17.16 19.25
N TRP A 87 -7.80 -15.87 18.97
CA TRP A 87 -9.08 -15.16 19.08
C TRP A 87 -9.58 -14.65 17.73
N LYS A 88 -9.36 -15.42 16.67
CA LYS A 88 -9.58 -15.01 15.27
C LYS A 88 -10.96 -14.41 15.02
N LEU A 89 -12.03 -15.14 15.39
CA LEU A 89 -13.40 -14.73 15.07
C LEU A 89 -13.87 -13.50 15.86
N PRO A 90 -13.74 -13.42 17.19
CA PRO A 90 -14.10 -12.21 17.94
C PRO A 90 -13.25 -11.02 17.53
N MET A 91 -11.98 -11.21 17.21
CA MET A 91 -11.12 -10.13 16.72
C MET A 91 -11.54 -9.62 15.34
N LEU A 92 -11.96 -10.48 14.42
CA LEU A 92 -12.51 -10.01 13.15
C LEU A 92 -13.77 -9.14 13.36
N GLY A 93 -14.65 -9.51 14.27
CA GLY A 93 -15.81 -8.70 14.64
C GLY A 93 -15.39 -7.33 15.18
N LEU A 94 -14.43 -7.30 16.11
CA LEU A 94 -13.89 -6.05 16.65
C LEU A 94 -13.23 -5.18 15.59
N LEU A 95 -12.43 -5.77 14.69
CA LEU A 95 -11.77 -5.06 13.60
C LEU A 95 -12.77 -4.52 12.58
N ALA A 96 -13.85 -5.25 12.30
CA ALA A 96 -14.92 -4.76 11.43
C ALA A 96 -15.62 -3.55 12.08
N LEU A 97 -15.92 -3.60 13.36
CA LEU A 97 -16.49 -2.47 14.10
C LEU A 97 -15.52 -1.28 14.12
N ALA A 98 -14.23 -1.50 14.37
CA ALA A 98 -13.22 -0.45 14.35
C ALA A 98 -13.09 0.18 12.96
N SER A 99 -13.11 -0.64 11.89
CA SER A 99 -13.06 -0.16 10.49
C SER A 99 -14.28 0.69 10.13
N ILE A 100 -15.43 0.42 10.69
CA ILE A 100 -16.64 1.24 10.52
C ILE A 100 -16.55 2.50 11.38
N ALA A 101 -16.23 2.34 12.67
CA ALA A 101 -16.20 3.43 13.64
C ALA A 101 -15.24 4.55 13.26
N ILE A 102 -14.09 4.22 12.67
CA ILE A 102 -13.08 5.20 12.26
C ILE A 102 -13.59 6.18 11.18
N ASN A 103 -14.66 5.86 10.47
CA ASN A 103 -15.25 6.76 9.50
C ASN A 103 -16.11 7.85 10.16
N PHE A 104 -16.59 7.61 11.38
CA PHE A 104 -17.40 8.54 12.15
C PHE A 104 -16.61 9.23 13.26
N LEU A 105 -15.58 8.56 13.77
CA LEU A 105 -14.72 9.01 14.86
C LEU A 105 -13.25 8.94 14.43
N PRO A 106 -12.82 9.84 13.51
CA PRO A 106 -11.46 9.82 13.00
C PRO A 106 -10.45 10.21 14.09
N LEU A 107 -9.31 9.51 14.08
CA LEU A 107 -8.16 9.88 14.89
C LEU A 107 -7.50 11.16 14.32
N PRO A 108 -6.76 11.93 15.14
CA PRO A 108 -6.08 13.15 14.69
C PRO A 108 -4.97 12.87 13.64
N TRP A 109 -4.51 11.62 13.53
CA TRP A 109 -3.46 11.21 12.59
C TRP A 109 -4.06 10.47 11.40
N TRP A 110 -3.97 11.05 10.22
CA TRP A 110 -4.58 10.49 9.00
C TRP A 110 -4.07 9.10 8.65
N GLY A 111 -2.77 8.84 8.86
CA GLY A 111 -2.16 7.54 8.59
C GLY A 111 -2.71 6.45 9.51
N MET A 112 -2.92 6.74 10.80
CA MET A 112 -3.52 5.79 11.74
C MET A 112 -4.96 5.45 11.39
N ASN A 113 -5.72 6.40 10.83
CA ASN A 113 -7.07 6.12 10.29
C ASN A 113 -7.00 5.03 9.20
N SER A 114 -6.03 5.14 8.31
CA SER A 114 -5.80 4.14 7.25
C SER A 114 -5.34 2.80 7.84
N VAL A 115 -4.47 2.80 8.84
CA VAL A 115 -4.03 1.58 9.55
C VAL A 115 -5.22 0.87 10.18
N VAL A 116 -6.04 1.56 10.96
CA VAL A 116 -7.21 0.96 11.64
C VAL A 116 -8.23 0.46 10.62
N ARG A 117 -8.56 1.27 9.60
CA ARG A 117 -9.55 0.93 8.58
C ARG A 117 -9.18 -0.34 7.81
N ASN A 118 -7.92 -0.52 7.48
CA ASN A 118 -7.48 -1.59 6.60
C ASN A 118 -7.04 -2.88 7.33
N MET A 119 -6.95 -2.88 8.66
CA MET A 119 -6.49 -4.03 9.42
C MET A 119 -7.39 -5.26 9.25
N ILE A 120 -8.70 -5.06 9.07
CA ILE A 120 -9.68 -6.15 8.85
C ILE A 120 -9.34 -6.96 7.60
N TYR A 121 -8.97 -6.31 6.49
CA TYR A 121 -8.67 -7.00 5.23
C TYR A 121 -7.42 -7.86 5.34
N TYR A 122 -6.38 -7.35 5.99
CA TYR A 122 -5.16 -8.11 6.25
C TYR A 122 -5.44 -9.32 7.16
N SER A 123 -6.17 -9.11 8.25
CA SER A 123 -6.50 -10.17 9.22
C SER A 123 -7.36 -11.27 8.58
N LEU A 124 -8.33 -10.87 7.74
CA LEU A 124 -9.16 -11.81 6.99
C LEU A 124 -8.30 -12.67 6.05
N GLY A 125 -7.39 -12.04 5.30
CA GLY A 125 -6.44 -12.74 4.44
C GLY A 125 -5.49 -13.65 5.22
N ALA A 126 -4.92 -13.17 6.33
CA ALA A 126 -3.95 -13.92 7.13
C ALA A 126 -4.56 -15.14 7.83
N TRP A 127 -5.79 -15.04 8.33
CA TRP A 127 -6.43 -16.12 9.09
C TRP A 127 -7.32 -17.04 8.26
N TYR A 128 -7.95 -16.53 7.22
CA TYR A 128 -8.95 -17.26 6.42
C TYR A 128 -8.64 -17.27 4.92
N GLY A 129 -7.48 -16.76 4.49
CA GLY A 129 -7.13 -16.64 3.07
C GLY A 129 -7.24 -17.98 2.32
N ALA A 130 -6.75 -19.08 2.88
CA ALA A 130 -6.86 -20.41 2.28
C ALA A 130 -8.32 -20.86 2.11
N ALA A 131 -9.14 -20.65 3.14
CA ALA A 131 -10.58 -20.98 3.09
C ALA A 131 -11.33 -20.11 2.07
N LEU A 132 -11.01 -18.80 2.02
CA LEU A 132 -11.57 -17.88 1.03
C LEU A 132 -11.20 -18.27 -0.40
N MET A 133 -9.96 -18.68 -0.64
CA MET A 133 -9.52 -19.15 -1.94
C MET A 133 -10.26 -20.43 -2.35
N THR A 134 -10.44 -21.38 -1.43
CA THR A 134 -11.18 -22.62 -1.69
C THR A 134 -12.66 -22.32 -1.98
N TRP A 135 -13.27 -21.47 -1.17
CA TRP A 135 -14.65 -21.03 -1.39
C TRP A 135 -14.82 -20.34 -2.74
N MET A 136 -13.93 -19.42 -3.10
CA MET A 136 -13.96 -18.71 -4.38
C MET A 136 -13.79 -19.65 -5.58
N LYS A 137 -12.93 -20.68 -5.49
CA LYS A 137 -12.78 -21.68 -6.55
C LYS A 137 -14.09 -22.41 -6.82
N ASN A 138 -14.85 -22.71 -5.79
CA ASN A 138 -16.10 -23.48 -5.86
C ASN A 138 -17.34 -22.61 -6.20
N LEU A 139 -17.21 -21.29 -6.25
CA LEU A 139 -18.30 -20.41 -6.63
C LEU A 139 -18.69 -20.60 -8.10
N SER A 140 -19.91 -21.10 -8.36
CA SER A 140 -20.48 -21.14 -9.70
C SER A 140 -20.92 -19.74 -10.13
N LEU A 141 -20.49 -19.29 -11.31
CA LEU A 141 -20.82 -17.97 -11.86
C LEU A 141 -22.35 -17.73 -11.94
N ARG A 142 -23.14 -18.73 -12.31
CA ARG A 142 -24.59 -18.57 -12.52
C ARG A 142 -25.37 -18.33 -11.23
N ARG A 143 -25.04 -18.99 -10.12
CA ARG A 143 -25.68 -18.77 -8.82
C ARG A 143 -25.16 -17.51 -8.14
N SER A 144 -23.97 -17.08 -8.55
CA SER A 144 -23.26 -15.93 -8.02
C SER A 144 -23.83 -14.59 -8.47
N TRP A 145 -24.46 -14.48 -9.67
CA TRP A 145 -24.90 -13.18 -10.19
C TRP A 145 -25.99 -12.53 -9.35
N LEU A 146 -26.99 -13.29 -8.90
CA LEU A 146 -28.10 -12.75 -8.09
C LEU A 146 -27.60 -12.33 -6.70
N THR A 147 -26.81 -13.20 -6.05
CA THR A 147 -26.22 -12.89 -4.73
C THR A 147 -25.22 -11.75 -4.81
N THR A 148 -24.39 -11.69 -5.86
CA THR A 148 -23.46 -10.60 -6.12
C THR A 148 -24.21 -9.30 -6.40
N GLY A 149 -25.26 -9.34 -7.20
CA GLY A 149 -26.09 -8.16 -7.50
C GLY A 149 -26.76 -7.61 -6.23
N ALA A 150 -27.37 -8.47 -5.42
CA ALA A 150 -27.98 -8.07 -4.15
C ALA A 150 -26.93 -7.49 -3.19
N PHE A 151 -25.78 -8.15 -3.07
CA PHE A 151 -24.69 -7.67 -2.22
C PHE A 151 -24.10 -6.35 -2.73
N ALA A 152 -23.98 -6.17 -4.04
CA ALA A 152 -23.54 -4.92 -4.64
C ALA A 152 -24.51 -3.77 -4.37
N ALA A 153 -25.81 -4.01 -4.50
CA ALA A 153 -26.85 -3.00 -4.19
C ALA A 153 -26.78 -2.55 -2.73
N VAL A 154 -26.70 -3.51 -1.79
CA VAL A 154 -26.52 -3.20 -0.35
C VAL A 154 -25.21 -2.45 -0.13
N SER A 155 -24.12 -2.84 -0.78
CA SER A 155 -22.81 -2.19 -0.64
C SER A 155 -22.81 -0.74 -1.12
N VAL A 156 -23.53 -0.44 -2.20
CA VAL A 156 -23.72 0.94 -2.69
C VAL A 156 -24.50 1.78 -1.68
N VAL A 157 -25.61 1.24 -1.13
CA VAL A 157 -26.38 1.95 -0.09
C VAL A 157 -25.51 2.24 1.13
N LEU A 158 -24.74 1.25 1.60
CA LEU A 158 -23.86 1.41 2.75
C LEU A 158 -22.68 2.35 2.46
N TRP A 159 -22.23 2.45 1.21
CA TRP A 159 -21.25 3.45 0.80
C TRP A 159 -21.76 4.86 1.04
N PHE A 160 -22.99 5.16 0.61
CA PHE A 160 -23.62 6.47 0.87
C PHE A 160 -23.86 6.72 2.36
N ALA A 161 -23.99 5.67 3.17
CA ALA A 161 -24.03 5.76 4.63
C ALA A 161 -22.63 5.84 5.28
N ASN A 162 -21.57 6.10 4.51
CA ASN A 162 -20.17 6.15 4.95
C ASN A 162 -19.64 4.83 5.56
N VAL A 163 -20.15 3.69 5.07
CA VAL A 163 -19.70 2.35 5.46
C VAL A 163 -19.13 1.60 4.26
N PRO A 164 -17.89 1.90 3.83
CA PRO A 164 -17.30 1.33 2.61
C PRO A 164 -16.83 -0.12 2.76
N LEU A 165 -16.86 -0.69 3.97
CA LEU A 165 -16.30 -2.02 4.28
C LEU A 165 -16.83 -3.12 3.35
N GLN A 166 -18.16 -3.18 3.15
CA GLN A 166 -18.80 -4.21 2.33
C GLN A 166 -18.42 -4.08 0.85
N LEU A 167 -18.40 -2.85 0.33
CA LEU A 167 -17.99 -2.60 -1.05
C LEU A 167 -16.53 -3.00 -1.29
N SER A 168 -15.66 -2.71 -0.33
CA SER A 168 -14.25 -3.12 -0.42
C SER A 168 -14.10 -4.64 -0.38
N LEU A 169 -14.82 -5.35 0.49
CA LEU A 169 -14.82 -6.81 0.54
C LEU A 169 -15.35 -7.43 -0.76
N LEU A 170 -16.44 -6.89 -1.31
CA LEU A 170 -16.98 -7.31 -2.58
C LEU A 170 -15.96 -7.13 -3.71
N SER A 171 -15.32 -5.95 -3.78
CA SER A 171 -14.31 -5.64 -4.79
C SER A 171 -13.13 -6.61 -4.72
N ILE A 172 -12.65 -6.92 -3.51
CA ILE A 172 -11.57 -7.90 -3.32
C ILE A 172 -11.97 -9.27 -3.87
N VAL A 173 -13.16 -9.77 -3.50
CA VAL A 173 -13.63 -11.08 -3.96
C VAL A 173 -13.82 -11.12 -5.48
N LEU A 174 -14.40 -10.07 -6.06
CA LEU A 174 -14.61 -9.98 -7.51
C LEU A 174 -13.28 -9.92 -8.28
N ILE A 175 -12.34 -9.11 -7.84
CA ILE A 175 -11.01 -9.00 -8.44
C ILE A 175 -10.27 -10.35 -8.34
N MET A 176 -10.26 -10.98 -7.17
CA MET A 176 -9.64 -12.29 -7.00
C MET A 176 -10.27 -13.35 -7.91
N LYS A 177 -11.62 -13.35 -8.06
CA LYS A 177 -12.33 -14.27 -8.97
C LYS A 177 -11.99 -14.00 -10.43
N LEU A 178 -11.87 -12.73 -10.81
CA LEU A 178 -11.45 -12.33 -12.15
C LEU A 178 -10.05 -12.84 -12.48
N PHE A 179 -9.07 -12.59 -11.59
CA PHE A 179 -7.70 -13.09 -11.78
C PHE A 179 -7.63 -14.60 -11.79
N TYR A 180 -8.35 -15.30 -10.91
CA TYR A 180 -8.41 -16.75 -10.92
C TYR A 180 -8.98 -17.28 -12.24
N SER A 181 -10.06 -16.68 -12.75
CA SER A 181 -10.66 -17.06 -14.03
C SER A 181 -9.72 -16.79 -15.21
N PHE A 182 -8.95 -15.73 -15.14
CA PHE A 182 -7.93 -15.41 -16.13
C PHE A 182 -6.78 -16.42 -16.11
N GLU A 183 -6.27 -16.77 -14.94
CA GLU A 183 -5.22 -17.77 -14.75
C GLU A 183 -5.64 -19.17 -15.26
N GLN A 184 -6.91 -19.55 -15.06
CA GLN A 184 -7.44 -20.80 -15.59
C GLN A 184 -7.55 -20.83 -17.13
N ARG A 185 -7.73 -19.68 -17.74
CA ARG A 185 -7.94 -19.56 -19.18
C ARG A 185 -6.64 -19.36 -19.96
N TYR A 186 -5.65 -18.73 -19.34
CA TYR A 186 -4.36 -18.41 -19.93
C TYR A 186 -3.25 -18.98 -19.06
N ALA A 187 -2.36 -19.78 -19.66
CA ALA A 187 -1.15 -20.24 -18.97
C ALA A 187 -0.30 -19.03 -18.60
N VAL A 188 -0.30 -18.66 -17.32
CA VAL A 188 0.47 -17.50 -16.83
C VAL A 188 1.91 -17.95 -16.64
N HIS A 189 2.80 -17.50 -17.52
CA HIS A 189 4.24 -17.76 -17.41
C HIS A 189 4.83 -17.08 -16.18
N PRO A 190 5.80 -17.67 -15.46
CA PRO A 190 6.44 -17.06 -14.29
C PRO A 190 7.02 -15.66 -14.58
N ASP A 191 7.52 -15.42 -15.79
CA ASP A 191 8.09 -14.15 -16.23
C ASP A 191 7.06 -13.14 -16.74
N ASN A 192 5.77 -13.40 -16.52
CA ASN A 192 4.72 -12.45 -16.88
C ASN A 192 4.92 -11.15 -16.10
N LEU A 193 4.65 -10.02 -16.76
CA LEU A 193 4.75 -8.67 -16.20
C LEU A 193 4.05 -8.54 -14.82
N LEU A 194 2.89 -9.17 -14.64
CA LEU A 194 2.16 -9.15 -13.37
C LEU A 194 2.95 -9.84 -12.24
N ASN A 195 3.60 -10.95 -12.52
CA ASN A 195 4.44 -11.66 -11.55
C ASN A 195 5.70 -10.85 -11.23
N VAL A 196 6.31 -10.22 -12.25
CA VAL A 196 7.45 -9.32 -12.06
C VAL A 196 7.07 -8.12 -11.19
N ILE A 197 5.93 -7.46 -11.45
CA ILE A 197 5.41 -6.37 -10.63
C ILE A 197 5.14 -6.86 -9.20
N GLY A 198 4.44 -7.99 -9.04
CA GLY A 198 4.08 -8.57 -7.75
C GLY A 198 5.30 -8.88 -6.87
N SER A 199 6.35 -9.45 -7.46
CA SER A 199 7.60 -9.78 -6.75
C SER A 199 8.47 -8.55 -6.42
N ASN A 200 8.23 -7.41 -7.08
CA ASN A 200 8.97 -6.17 -6.89
C ASN A 200 8.14 -5.04 -6.25
N THR A 201 6.98 -5.37 -5.69
CA THR A 201 6.03 -4.38 -5.14
C THR A 201 6.66 -3.43 -4.13
N ILE A 202 7.58 -3.90 -3.28
CA ILE A 202 8.26 -3.05 -2.28
C ILE A 202 9.09 -1.97 -2.97
N ALA A 203 9.87 -2.32 -4.00
CA ALA A 203 10.70 -1.36 -4.72
C ALA A 203 9.84 -0.30 -5.44
N ILE A 204 8.77 -0.73 -6.09
CA ILE A 204 7.81 0.16 -6.76
C ILE A 204 7.14 1.06 -5.71
N TYR A 205 6.70 0.48 -4.59
CA TYR A 205 6.01 1.21 -3.53
C TYR A 205 6.90 2.25 -2.84
N THR A 206 8.18 1.96 -2.61
CA THR A 206 9.08 2.90 -1.93
C THR A 206 9.51 4.06 -2.83
N THR A 207 9.59 3.87 -4.13
CA THR A 207 10.03 4.89 -5.09
C THR A 207 8.89 5.75 -5.64
N HIS A 208 7.64 5.21 -5.70
CA HIS A 208 6.54 5.86 -6.40
C HIS A 208 6.24 7.27 -5.89
N ARG A 209 6.33 7.52 -4.58
CA ARG A 209 6.00 8.82 -4.00
C ARG A 209 6.91 9.93 -4.49
N ILE A 210 8.21 9.67 -4.58
CA ILE A 210 9.19 10.66 -5.08
C ILE A 210 8.87 11.01 -6.54
N LEU A 211 8.56 9.99 -7.35
CA LEU A 211 8.25 10.19 -8.77
C LEU A 211 6.93 10.93 -8.99
N ILE A 212 5.87 10.53 -8.26
CA ILE A 212 4.57 11.18 -8.35
C ILE A 212 4.67 12.65 -7.92
N GLU A 213 5.43 12.95 -6.87
CA GLU A 213 5.63 14.32 -6.41
C GLU A 213 6.40 15.13 -7.45
N ALA A 214 7.52 14.61 -7.97
CA ALA A 214 8.28 15.27 -9.03
C ALA A 214 7.40 15.56 -10.26
N PHE A 215 6.60 14.58 -10.66
CA PHE A 215 5.70 14.73 -11.81
C PHE A 215 4.57 15.74 -11.53
N SER A 216 4.01 15.72 -10.32
CA SER A 216 2.98 16.67 -9.91
C SER A 216 3.48 18.10 -9.87
N LEU A 217 4.68 18.32 -9.35
CA LEU A 217 5.28 19.66 -9.30
C LEU A 217 5.55 20.20 -10.69
N PHE A 218 6.06 19.36 -11.60
CA PHE A 218 6.26 19.74 -12.99
C PHE A 218 4.94 20.06 -13.68
N LEU A 219 3.93 19.18 -13.58
CA LEU A 219 2.63 19.38 -14.23
C LEU A 219 1.88 20.61 -13.70
N ILE A 220 1.91 20.87 -12.37
CA ILE A 220 1.24 22.04 -11.78
C ILE A 220 1.85 23.32 -12.33
N GLY A 221 3.17 23.38 -12.50
CA GLY A 221 3.85 24.50 -13.10
C GLY A 221 3.36 24.77 -14.53
N GLU A 222 3.33 23.75 -15.37
CA GLU A 222 2.88 23.84 -16.76
C GLU A 222 1.38 24.14 -16.87
N MET A 223 0.54 23.50 -16.07
CA MET A 223 -0.92 23.73 -16.06
C MET A 223 -1.30 25.14 -15.63
N ASN A 224 -0.57 25.73 -14.69
CA ASN A 224 -0.81 27.12 -14.26
C ASN A 224 -0.32 28.12 -15.29
N ALA A 225 0.67 27.76 -16.11
CA ALA A 225 1.23 28.62 -17.13
C ALA A 225 0.46 28.62 -18.47
N ALA A 226 -0.30 27.57 -18.74
CA ALA A 226 -0.98 27.38 -20.03
C ALA A 226 -2.50 27.23 -19.86
N TYR A 227 -3.27 27.82 -20.78
CA TYR A 227 -4.72 27.56 -20.87
C TYR A 227 -4.95 26.20 -21.57
N TRP A 228 -5.34 25.21 -20.79
CA TRP A 228 -5.58 23.88 -21.31
C TRP A 228 -7.06 23.72 -21.75
N PRO A 229 -7.29 23.22 -22.98
CA PRO A 229 -8.66 22.92 -23.40
C PRO A 229 -9.20 21.70 -22.63
N VAL A 230 -10.51 21.67 -22.37
CA VAL A 230 -11.19 20.62 -21.58
C VAL A 230 -10.87 19.19 -22.04
N TRP A 231 -10.74 18.98 -23.35
CA TRP A 231 -10.36 17.66 -23.88
C TRP A 231 -8.97 17.21 -23.46
N ALA A 232 -8.02 18.14 -23.32
CA ALA A 232 -6.67 17.82 -22.87
C ALA A 232 -6.65 17.48 -21.37
N GLU A 233 -7.41 18.21 -20.54
CA GLU A 233 -7.60 17.89 -19.13
C GLU A 233 -8.22 16.51 -18.94
N LEU A 234 -9.29 16.20 -19.67
CA LEU A 234 -9.94 14.88 -19.62
C LEU A 234 -8.97 13.77 -20.06
N THR A 235 -8.18 14.02 -21.12
CA THR A 235 -7.19 13.04 -21.58
C THR A 235 -6.12 12.83 -20.50
N LEU A 236 -5.65 13.89 -19.88
CA LEU A 236 -4.68 13.81 -18.78
C LEU A 236 -5.24 12.99 -17.61
N ILE A 237 -6.48 13.26 -17.17
CA ILE A 237 -7.14 12.51 -16.08
C ILE A 237 -7.24 11.02 -16.39
N LEU A 238 -7.53 10.65 -17.66
CA LEU A 238 -7.63 9.25 -18.07
C LEU A 238 -6.27 8.58 -18.22
N VAL A 239 -5.28 9.27 -18.76
CA VAL A 239 -3.96 8.69 -19.09
C VAL A 239 -3.03 8.71 -17.88
N TYR A 240 -3.09 9.73 -17.04
CA TYR A 240 -2.18 9.94 -15.91
C TYR A 240 -2.04 8.73 -14.97
N PRO A 241 -3.11 8.05 -14.52
CA PRO A 241 -2.97 6.90 -13.63
C PRO A 241 -2.17 5.75 -14.24
N PHE A 242 -2.40 5.48 -15.55
CA PHE A 242 -1.70 4.40 -16.26
C PHE A 242 -0.24 4.76 -16.55
N ALA A 243 0.00 5.99 -16.99
CA ALA A 243 1.34 6.50 -17.23
C ALA A 243 2.16 6.52 -15.93
N SER A 244 1.59 7.03 -14.83
CA SER A 244 2.22 7.04 -13.51
C SER A 244 2.54 5.63 -13.02
N LEU A 245 1.60 4.69 -13.17
CA LEU A 245 1.82 3.29 -12.80
C LEU A 245 2.98 2.68 -13.60
N LEU A 246 3.01 2.90 -14.91
CA LEU A 246 4.07 2.39 -15.78
C LEU A 246 5.43 3.00 -15.41
N ILE A 247 5.51 4.31 -15.28
CA ILE A 247 6.75 5.03 -14.93
C ILE A 247 7.24 4.58 -13.54
N CYS A 248 6.37 4.53 -12.54
CA CYS A 248 6.73 4.07 -11.20
C CYS A 248 7.20 2.61 -11.19
N THR A 249 6.58 1.76 -12.01
CA THR A 249 7.00 0.36 -12.16
C THR A 249 8.39 0.26 -12.76
N LEU A 250 8.63 0.91 -13.90
CA LEU A 250 9.92 0.89 -14.57
C LEU A 250 11.04 1.49 -13.71
N ALA A 251 10.76 2.61 -13.06
CA ALA A 251 11.73 3.25 -12.17
C ALA A 251 12.00 2.40 -10.92
N GLY A 252 10.97 1.83 -10.30
CA GLY A 252 11.13 0.94 -9.14
C GLY A 252 11.97 -0.30 -9.46
N LEU A 253 11.73 -0.92 -10.63
CA LEU A 253 12.54 -2.04 -11.13
C LEU A 253 13.98 -1.60 -11.42
N GLY A 254 14.15 -0.45 -12.04
CA GLY A 254 15.47 0.14 -12.34
C GLY A 254 16.25 0.44 -11.08
N VAL A 255 15.63 1.10 -10.10
CA VAL A 255 16.25 1.40 -8.79
C VAL A 255 16.64 0.10 -8.08
N ARG A 256 15.78 -0.91 -8.07
CA ARG A 256 16.11 -2.21 -7.46
C ARG A 256 17.30 -2.86 -8.14
N LYS A 257 17.30 -2.93 -9.48
CA LYS A 257 18.40 -3.53 -10.24
C LYS A 257 19.72 -2.80 -10.01
N LEU A 258 19.68 -1.46 -10.06
CA LEU A 258 20.88 -0.63 -9.88
C LEU A 258 21.41 -0.70 -8.44
N SER A 259 20.52 -0.58 -7.45
CA SER A 259 20.92 -0.65 -6.03
C SER A 259 21.49 -2.02 -5.68
N THR A 260 20.89 -3.11 -6.18
CA THR A 260 21.40 -4.45 -5.94
C THR A 260 22.77 -4.67 -6.59
N ALA A 261 23.00 -4.10 -7.78
CA ALA A 261 24.29 -4.18 -8.47
C ALA A 261 25.41 -3.38 -7.76
N LEU A 262 25.09 -2.20 -7.21
CA LEU A 262 26.08 -1.30 -6.61
C LEU A 262 26.30 -1.56 -5.10
N PHE A 263 25.25 -1.86 -4.36
CA PHE A 263 25.24 -1.89 -2.89
C PHE A 263 24.73 -3.21 -2.31
N GLY A 264 24.48 -4.22 -3.13
CA GLY A 264 23.72 -5.39 -2.73
C GLY A 264 22.26 -5.04 -2.45
N ASP A 265 21.57 -5.87 -1.68
CA ASP A 265 20.13 -5.71 -1.43
C ASP A 265 19.82 -4.79 -0.22
N ILE A 266 20.77 -3.96 0.22
CA ILE A 266 20.67 -3.16 1.45
C ILE A 266 19.48 -2.18 1.46
N PHE A 267 19.04 -1.71 0.30
CA PHE A 267 17.90 -0.81 0.17
C PHE A 267 16.54 -1.52 0.38
N PHE A 268 16.51 -2.86 0.27
CA PHE A 268 15.28 -3.64 0.32
C PHE A 268 15.32 -4.78 1.34
N SER A 269 16.49 -5.05 1.91
CA SER A 269 16.68 -6.01 2.99
C SER A 269 17.79 -5.56 3.95
N PRO A 270 17.69 -5.87 5.25
CA PRO A 270 18.74 -5.52 6.20
C PRO A 270 20.05 -6.26 5.87
N PRO A 271 21.20 -5.62 6.05
CA PRO A 271 22.50 -6.27 5.94
C PRO A 271 22.58 -7.50 6.84
N SER A 272 23.31 -8.53 6.40
CA SER A 272 23.48 -9.78 7.16
C SER A 272 24.01 -9.58 8.58
N ALA A 273 24.82 -8.54 8.79
CA ALA A 273 25.33 -8.17 10.12
C ALA A 273 24.25 -7.67 11.10
N LEU A 274 23.10 -7.22 10.58
CA LEU A 274 21.97 -6.71 11.37
C LEU A 274 20.80 -7.69 11.44
N THR A 275 20.94 -8.90 10.89
CA THR A 275 19.90 -9.93 11.01
C THR A 275 19.92 -10.52 12.43
N LEU A 276 18.73 -10.74 12.99
CA LEU A 276 18.54 -11.27 14.35
C LEU A 276 18.79 -12.77 14.45
N SER A 277 18.84 -13.45 13.34
CA SER A 277 19.10 -14.90 13.24
C SER A 277 20.40 -15.13 12.48
N PRO A 278 21.34 -15.94 13.00
CA PRO A 278 22.51 -16.31 12.22
C PRO A 278 22.05 -17.01 10.95
N THR A 279 22.47 -16.51 9.80
CA THR A 279 22.27 -17.17 8.51
C THR A 279 23.02 -18.48 8.55
N THR A 280 22.32 -19.58 8.84
CA THR A 280 22.82 -20.92 8.49
C THR A 280 22.85 -20.96 6.96
N ARG A 281 24.02 -20.73 6.40
CA ARG A 281 24.33 -21.02 5.00
C ARG A 281 24.37 -22.53 4.77
#